data_e611dcff250ad66be180648d2a091f63
#
_entry.id   e611dcff250ad66be180648d2a091f63
#
_cell.length_a   1.000
_cell.length_b   1.000
_cell.length_c   1.000
_cell.angle_alpha   90.00
_cell.angle_beta   90.00
_cell.angle_gamma   90.00
#
_symmetry.space_group_name_H-M   'P 1'
#
loop_
_entity.id
_entity.type
_entity.pdbx_description
1 polymer ?
#
loop_
_entity_poly.entity_id
_entity_poly.type
_entity_poly.pdbx_seq_one_letter_code
_entity_poly.pdbx_strand_id
1 'polypeptide(L)'
;MDQLTLMDCTLRDGGNVVGKGFPADITDMVLDGLTACHVPIIELGNSGGIGAYEVAGFTDALTDMEYLEIAKKYMNRGSELGMFLNAKRYREKNVDLAAEHGLSFLRVGADAGDGDIALTAIADMKKRNLKAFYSAMKLIF
;
A
#
# COMPACT_ATOMS: atom_id res chain seq x y z
N MET A 1 -18.58 -17.75 14.05
CA MET A 1 -17.58 -17.99 12.99
C MET A 1 -16.85 -16.69 12.75
N ASP A 2 -15.53 -16.71 12.84
CA ASP A 2 -14.73 -15.53 12.49
C ASP A 2 -14.90 -15.27 10.99
N GLN A 3 -15.32 -14.07 10.65
CA GLN A 3 -15.55 -13.69 9.26
C GLN A 3 -14.19 -13.42 8.61
N LEU A 4 -13.86 -14.16 7.54
CA LEU A 4 -12.68 -13.90 6.74
C LEU A 4 -12.87 -12.60 5.95
N THR A 5 -11.83 -11.76 5.94
CA THR A 5 -11.80 -10.54 5.15
C THR A 5 -10.77 -10.65 4.05
N LEU A 6 -11.16 -10.44 2.81
CA LEU A 6 -10.29 -10.49 1.65
C LEU A 6 -9.50 -9.18 1.51
N MET A 7 -8.21 -9.28 1.29
CA MET A 7 -7.36 -8.19 0.82
C MET A 7 -6.85 -8.52 -0.58
N ASP A 8 -7.16 -7.67 -1.56
CA ASP A 8 -6.59 -7.74 -2.90
C ASP A 8 -5.29 -6.95 -2.97
N CYS A 9 -4.23 -7.58 -3.46
CA CYS A 9 -2.91 -6.96 -3.64
C CYS A 9 -2.48 -6.92 -5.11
N THR A 10 -3.38 -7.14 -6.04
CA THR A 10 -3.06 -7.20 -7.48
C THR A 10 -2.34 -5.94 -7.94
N LEU A 11 -2.86 -4.77 -7.60
CA LEU A 11 -2.32 -3.47 -8.01
C LEU A 11 -1.03 -3.08 -7.30
N ARG A 12 -0.57 -3.82 -6.30
CA ARG A 12 0.72 -3.61 -5.65
C ARG A 12 1.68 -4.75 -5.96
N ASP A 13 1.39 -5.96 -5.50
CA ASP A 13 2.29 -7.11 -5.63
C ASP A 13 2.43 -7.56 -7.09
N GLY A 14 1.34 -7.54 -7.84
CA GLY A 14 1.33 -7.82 -9.27
C GLY A 14 2.23 -6.89 -10.09
N GLY A 15 2.53 -5.70 -9.59
CA GLY A 15 3.48 -4.77 -10.19
C GLY A 15 4.89 -5.35 -10.38
N ASN A 16 5.27 -6.36 -9.60
CA ASN A 16 6.54 -7.06 -9.78
C ASN A 16 6.68 -7.76 -11.14
N VAL A 17 5.57 -8.10 -11.77
CA VAL A 17 5.54 -8.78 -13.07
C VAL A 17 5.53 -7.79 -14.23
N VAL A 18 5.03 -6.57 -14.01
CA VAL A 18 4.76 -5.57 -15.07
C VAL A 18 5.61 -4.30 -14.93
N GLY A 19 6.84 -4.39 -14.46
CA GLY A 19 7.76 -3.25 -14.40
C GLY A 19 7.60 -2.37 -13.16
N LYS A 20 7.30 -2.97 -12.00
CA LYS A 20 7.24 -2.32 -10.68
C LYS A 20 5.96 -1.55 -10.37
N GLY A 21 5.04 -1.45 -11.31
CA GLY A 21 3.73 -0.86 -11.09
C GLY A 21 2.90 -0.83 -12.36
N PHE A 22 1.59 -0.79 -12.19
CA PHE A 22 0.69 -0.68 -13.32
C PHE A 22 0.60 0.77 -13.81
N PRO A 23 0.40 0.99 -15.12
CA PRO A 23 0.14 2.34 -15.66
C PRO A 23 -1.23 2.87 -15.18
N ALA A 24 -1.43 4.16 -15.36
CA ALA A 24 -2.57 4.88 -14.81
C ALA A 24 -3.93 4.33 -15.27
N ASP A 25 -4.07 4.03 -16.55
CA ASP A 25 -5.30 3.51 -17.17
C ASP A 25 -5.67 2.12 -16.63
N ILE A 26 -4.68 1.25 -16.46
CA ILE A 26 -4.89 -0.09 -15.89
C ILE A 26 -5.21 0.01 -14.40
N THR A 27 -4.51 0.86 -13.67
CA THR A 27 -4.78 1.10 -12.24
C THR A 27 -6.20 1.59 -12.03
N ASP A 28 -6.64 2.56 -12.83
CA ASP A 28 -7.99 3.13 -12.79
C ASP A 28 -9.05 2.06 -13.08
N MET A 29 -8.88 1.30 -14.17
CA MET A 29 -9.80 0.23 -14.59
C MET A 29 -9.94 -0.87 -13.53
N VAL A 30 -8.82 -1.32 -12.94
CA VAL A 30 -8.84 -2.39 -11.94
C VAL A 30 -9.46 -1.90 -10.63
N LEU A 31 -9.16 -0.67 -10.18
CA LEU A 31 -9.81 -0.07 -9.01
C LEU A 31 -11.32 0.06 -9.19
N ASP A 32 -11.77 0.47 -10.39
CA ASP A 32 -13.21 0.53 -10.70
C ASP A 32 -13.86 -0.85 -10.55
N GLY A 33 -13.28 -1.88 -11.15
CA GLY A 33 -13.80 -3.25 -11.07
C GLY A 33 -13.80 -3.80 -9.64
N LEU A 34 -12.69 -3.67 -8.90
CA LEU A 34 -12.58 -4.18 -7.52
C LEU A 34 -13.56 -3.49 -6.57
N THR A 35 -13.71 -2.16 -6.68
CA THR A 35 -14.66 -1.41 -5.84
C THR A 35 -16.10 -1.70 -6.22
N ALA A 36 -16.42 -1.87 -7.52
CA ALA A 36 -17.75 -2.29 -7.96
C ALA A 36 -18.13 -3.69 -7.47
N CYS A 37 -17.14 -4.58 -7.34
CA CYS A 37 -17.32 -5.92 -6.77
C CYS A 37 -17.31 -5.93 -5.23
N HIS A 38 -17.23 -4.79 -4.59
CA HIS A 38 -17.19 -4.64 -3.12
C HIS A 38 -16.04 -5.43 -2.45
N VAL A 39 -14.88 -5.49 -3.08
CA VAL A 39 -13.68 -6.06 -2.44
C VAL A 39 -13.34 -5.22 -1.21
N PRO A 40 -13.28 -5.82 0.00
CA PRO A 40 -13.25 -5.03 1.24
C PRO A 40 -11.98 -4.20 1.41
N ILE A 41 -10.82 -4.77 1.07
CA ILE A 41 -9.50 -4.16 1.27
C ILE A 41 -8.71 -4.28 -0.02
N ILE A 42 -8.18 -3.16 -0.52
CA ILE A 42 -7.42 -3.10 -1.77
C ILE A 42 -6.09 -2.39 -1.51
N GLU A 43 -5.00 -3.09 -1.82
CA GLU A 43 -3.64 -2.55 -1.75
C GLU A 43 -3.14 -2.20 -3.15
N LEU A 44 -2.73 -0.95 -3.34
CA LEU A 44 -2.27 -0.43 -4.63
C LEU A 44 -0.91 0.28 -4.53
N GLY A 45 -0.34 0.63 -5.67
CA GLY A 45 0.86 1.45 -5.74
C GLY A 45 2.07 0.73 -6.34
N ASN A 46 3.24 1.29 -6.14
CA ASN A 46 4.50 0.69 -6.54
C ASN A 46 4.69 -0.68 -5.86
N SER A 47 5.20 -1.67 -6.58
CA SER A 47 5.44 -3.02 -6.03
C SER A 47 6.36 -3.02 -4.81
N GLY A 48 7.26 -2.07 -4.72
CA GLY A 48 8.14 -1.84 -3.56
C GLY A 48 7.49 -1.08 -2.41
N GLY A 49 6.25 -0.59 -2.58
CA GLY A 49 5.49 0.20 -1.61
C GLY A 49 5.71 1.70 -1.71
N ILE A 50 5.06 2.43 -0.82
CA ILE A 50 5.13 3.89 -0.76
C ILE A 50 6.58 4.37 -0.56
N GLY A 51 7.00 5.37 -1.31
CA GLY A 51 8.37 5.90 -1.35
C GLY A 51 9.34 5.09 -2.22
N ALA A 52 8.93 3.94 -2.75
CA ALA A 52 9.83 3.10 -3.54
C ALA A 52 10.21 3.74 -4.88
N TYR A 53 9.35 4.56 -5.48
CA TYR A 53 9.64 5.24 -6.75
C TYR A 53 10.90 6.13 -6.71
N GLU A 54 11.34 6.54 -5.51
CA GLU A 54 12.59 7.29 -5.30
C GLU A 54 13.84 6.40 -5.29
N VAL A 55 13.68 5.08 -5.38
CA VAL A 55 14.76 4.10 -5.25
C VAL A 55 15.07 3.47 -6.59
N ALA A 56 16.35 3.34 -6.92
CA ALA A 56 16.80 2.70 -8.15
C ALA A 56 16.18 1.31 -8.34
N GLY A 57 15.69 1.03 -9.54
CA GLY A 57 15.00 -0.21 -9.88
C GLY A 57 13.48 -0.20 -9.62
N PHE A 58 12.92 0.91 -9.09
CA PHE A 58 11.48 1.07 -8.88
C PHE A 58 10.93 2.34 -9.55
N THR A 59 11.74 3.07 -10.28
CA THR A 59 11.43 4.37 -10.89
C THR A 59 10.58 4.29 -12.16
N ASP A 60 10.38 3.10 -12.71
CA ASP A 60 9.58 2.89 -13.94
C ASP A 60 8.08 2.88 -13.69
N ALA A 61 7.66 2.81 -12.42
CA ALA A 61 6.27 2.92 -12.02
C ALA A 61 5.86 4.40 -11.87
N LEU A 62 4.56 4.64 -11.76
CA LEU A 62 4.02 5.93 -11.36
C LEU A 62 4.57 6.36 -9.99
N THR A 63 4.60 7.66 -9.74
CA THR A 63 4.87 8.21 -8.41
C THR A 63 3.75 7.88 -7.43
N ASP A 64 4.03 7.95 -6.14
CA ASP A 64 2.99 7.75 -5.12
C ASP A 64 1.84 8.73 -5.28
N MET A 65 2.14 9.99 -5.62
CA MET A 65 1.12 11.01 -5.87
C MET A 65 0.19 10.65 -7.02
N GLU A 66 0.72 10.14 -8.13
CA GLU A 66 -0.11 9.73 -9.27
C GLU A 66 -1.04 8.57 -8.89
N TYR A 67 -0.54 7.58 -8.12
CA TYR A 67 -1.39 6.51 -7.61
C TYR A 67 -2.47 7.02 -6.65
N LEU A 68 -2.13 7.97 -5.77
CA LEU A 68 -3.08 8.56 -4.82
C LEU A 68 -4.17 9.37 -5.51
N GLU A 69 -3.83 10.14 -6.54
CA GLU A 69 -4.82 10.89 -7.34
C GLU A 69 -5.80 9.96 -8.08
N ILE A 70 -5.32 8.80 -8.55
CA ILE A 70 -6.20 7.77 -9.13
C ILE A 70 -7.11 7.19 -8.04
N ALA A 71 -6.52 6.77 -6.92
CA ALA A 71 -7.23 6.13 -5.80
C ALA A 71 -8.34 7.02 -5.20
N LYS A 72 -8.13 8.34 -5.20
CA LYS A 72 -9.07 9.34 -4.66
C LYS A 72 -10.48 9.21 -5.23
N LYS A 73 -10.62 8.80 -6.49
CA LYS A 73 -11.92 8.58 -7.15
C LYS A 73 -12.72 7.43 -6.51
N TYR A 74 -12.06 6.55 -5.76
CA TYR A 74 -12.61 5.29 -5.27
C TYR A 74 -12.72 5.19 -3.75
N MET A 75 -12.15 6.16 -2.99
CA MET A 75 -12.05 6.11 -1.52
C MET A 75 -13.40 6.09 -0.79
N ASN A 76 -14.48 6.53 -1.43
CA ASN A 76 -15.81 6.58 -0.81
C ASN A 76 -16.77 5.51 -1.36
N ARG A 77 -16.24 4.44 -1.96
CA ARG A 77 -17.05 3.37 -2.56
C ARG A 77 -17.24 2.13 -1.67
N GLY A 78 -16.85 2.21 -0.41
CA GLY A 78 -17.03 1.13 0.57
C GLY A 78 -15.84 0.19 0.74
N SER A 79 -14.80 0.30 -0.13
CA SER A 79 -13.54 -0.43 0.04
C SER A 79 -12.53 0.39 0.84
N GLU A 80 -11.76 -0.26 1.71
CA GLU A 80 -10.58 0.35 2.33
C GLU A 80 -9.41 0.31 1.33
N LEU A 81 -8.89 1.48 0.95
CA LEU A 81 -7.73 1.60 0.08
C LEU A 81 -6.48 1.90 0.88
N GLY A 82 -5.37 1.27 0.52
CA GLY A 82 -4.09 1.50 1.19
C GLY A 82 -2.89 1.10 0.34
N MET A 83 -1.71 1.30 0.92
CA MET A 83 -0.44 0.98 0.27
C MET A 83 0.43 0.11 1.17
N PHE A 84 1.42 -0.55 0.55
CA PHE A 84 2.47 -1.26 1.25
C PHE A 84 3.56 -0.28 1.71
N LEU A 85 4.10 -0.48 2.91
CA LEU A 85 5.26 0.24 3.42
C LEU A 85 6.34 -0.76 3.81
N ASN A 86 7.45 -0.79 3.08
CA ASN A 86 8.59 -1.58 3.50
C ASN A 86 9.28 -0.88 4.69
N ALA A 87 9.42 -1.58 5.82
CA ALA A 87 9.99 -1.02 7.05
C ALA A 87 11.36 -0.37 6.81
N LYS A 88 12.23 -0.98 5.99
CA LYS A 88 13.55 -0.43 5.64
C LYS A 88 13.49 0.89 4.86
N ARG A 89 12.36 1.19 4.25
CA ARG A 89 12.11 2.44 3.52
C ARG A 89 11.18 3.40 4.26
N TYR A 90 10.92 3.10 5.54
CA TYR A 90 10.11 3.99 6.37
C TYR A 90 10.70 5.40 6.40
N ARG A 91 9.85 6.38 6.14
CA ARG A 91 10.07 7.80 6.31
C ARG A 91 8.76 8.44 6.75
N GLU A 92 8.83 9.32 7.73
CA GLU A 92 7.66 10.01 8.27
C GLU A 92 6.83 10.70 7.17
N LYS A 93 7.50 11.37 6.21
CA LYS A 93 6.85 12.02 5.07
C LYS A 93 5.92 11.09 4.25
N ASN A 94 6.23 9.78 4.19
CA ASN A 94 5.41 8.84 3.44
C ASN A 94 4.14 8.47 4.21
N VAL A 95 4.22 8.47 5.53
CA VAL A 95 3.05 8.27 6.40
C VAL A 95 2.16 9.51 6.38
N ASP A 96 2.77 10.72 6.40
CA ASP A 96 2.05 11.97 6.21
C ASP A 96 1.30 11.98 4.88
N LEU A 97 1.99 11.66 3.79
CA LEU A 97 1.41 11.61 2.45
C LEU A 97 0.19 10.68 2.38
N ALA A 98 0.30 9.48 2.94
CA ALA A 98 -0.79 8.51 2.98
C ALA A 98 -2.01 9.04 3.74
N ALA A 99 -1.78 9.66 4.91
CA ALA A 99 -2.84 10.21 5.76
C ALA A 99 -3.52 11.43 5.12
N GLU A 100 -2.74 12.37 4.60
CA GLU A 100 -3.22 13.59 3.97
C GLU A 100 -4.07 13.32 2.72
N HIS A 101 -3.78 12.23 2.00
CA HIS A 101 -4.52 11.82 0.81
C HIS A 101 -5.63 10.81 1.09
N GLY A 102 -5.93 10.54 2.37
CA GLY A 102 -7.12 9.80 2.78
C GLY A 102 -7.02 8.28 2.61
N LEU A 103 -5.84 7.70 2.55
CA LEU A 103 -5.70 6.24 2.62
C LEU A 103 -6.26 5.71 3.95
N SER A 104 -6.88 4.55 3.90
CA SER A 104 -7.42 3.88 5.09
C SER A 104 -6.34 3.19 5.91
N PHE A 105 -5.30 2.69 5.25
CA PHE A 105 -4.25 1.91 5.90
C PHE A 105 -2.90 2.00 5.19
N LEU A 106 -1.87 1.63 5.94
CA LEU A 106 -0.61 1.15 5.38
C LEU A 106 -0.33 -0.27 5.93
N ARG A 107 0.17 -1.16 5.06
CA ARG A 107 0.62 -2.48 5.46
C ARG A 107 2.14 -2.49 5.58
N VAL A 108 2.63 -2.55 6.80
CA VAL A 108 4.07 -2.55 7.08
C VAL A 108 4.63 -3.95 6.90
N GLY A 109 5.56 -4.09 5.95
CA GLY A 109 6.31 -5.32 5.76
C GLY A 109 7.73 -5.19 6.33
N ALA A 110 8.13 -6.15 7.17
CA ALA A 110 9.46 -6.21 7.75
C ALA A 110 10.07 -7.60 7.61
N ASP A 111 11.36 -7.64 7.28
CA ASP A 111 12.14 -8.87 7.33
C ASP A 111 12.33 -9.32 8.79
N ALA A 112 12.62 -10.59 9.00
CA ALA A 112 13.01 -11.10 10.30
C ALA A 112 14.20 -10.28 10.84
N GLY A 113 14.07 -9.73 12.06
CA GLY A 113 15.07 -8.85 12.68
C GLY A 113 14.80 -7.34 12.56
N ASP A 114 13.91 -6.91 11.66
CA ASP A 114 13.59 -5.48 11.46
C ASP A 114 12.32 -5.03 12.23
N GLY A 115 11.91 -5.78 13.25
CA GLY A 115 10.69 -5.53 14.01
C GLY A 115 10.63 -4.14 14.66
N ASP A 116 11.75 -3.65 15.18
CA ASP A 116 11.82 -2.34 15.86
C ASP A 116 11.52 -1.18 14.89
N ILE A 117 12.00 -1.28 13.64
CA ILE A 117 11.71 -0.30 12.60
C ILE A 117 10.22 -0.33 12.26
N ALA A 118 9.66 -1.53 12.13
CA ALA A 118 8.23 -1.70 11.88
C ALA A 118 7.37 -1.12 13.00
N LEU A 119 7.74 -1.33 14.26
CA LEU A 119 7.04 -0.76 15.43
C LEU A 119 7.05 0.77 15.41
N THR A 120 8.16 1.38 15.01
CA THR A 120 8.27 2.84 14.86
C THR A 120 7.29 3.34 13.80
N ALA A 121 7.27 2.71 12.63
CA ALA A 121 6.35 3.06 11.55
C ALA A 121 4.87 2.91 11.98
N ILE A 122 4.53 1.80 12.65
CA ILE A 122 3.16 1.55 13.15
C ILE A 122 2.74 2.59 14.19
N ALA A 123 3.63 2.96 15.12
CA ALA A 123 3.35 3.98 16.12
C ALA A 123 3.06 5.34 15.46
N ASP A 124 3.79 5.65 14.39
CA ASP A 124 3.63 6.89 13.64
C ASP A 124 2.34 6.91 12.82
N MET A 125 1.98 5.80 12.20
CA MET A 125 0.68 5.62 11.52
C MET A 125 -0.49 5.84 12.47
N LYS A 126 -0.42 5.28 13.70
CA LYS A 126 -1.48 5.44 14.70
C LYS A 126 -1.70 6.88 15.12
N LYS A 127 -0.64 7.71 15.20
CA LYS A 127 -0.75 9.15 15.49
C LYS A 127 -1.56 9.88 14.42
N ARG A 128 -1.60 9.36 13.19
CA ARG A 128 -2.30 9.93 12.03
C ARG A 128 -3.63 9.23 11.72
N ASN A 129 -4.10 8.39 12.64
CA ASN A 129 -5.34 7.60 12.49
C ASN A 129 -5.35 6.65 11.27
N LEU A 130 -4.18 6.26 10.77
CA LEU A 130 -4.05 5.22 9.77
C LEU A 130 -4.15 3.83 10.42
N LYS A 131 -4.93 2.94 9.81
CA LYS A 131 -4.96 1.54 10.18
C LYS A 131 -3.63 0.89 9.82
N ALA A 132 -3.08 0.07 10.71
CA ALA A 132 -1.83 -0.64 10.48
C ALA A 132 -2.09 -2.14 10.29
N PHE A 133 -1.66 -2.68 9.15
CA PHE A 133 -1.45 -4.11 8.99
C PHE A 133 0.03 -4.42 9.10
N TYR A 134 0.38 -5.58 9.61
CA TYR A 134 1.77 -6.04 9.70
C TYR A 134 1.96 -7.32 8.89
N SER A 135 3.03 -7.37 8.11
CA SER A 135 3.43 -8.55 7.34
C SER A 135 4.86 -8.92 7.68
N ALA A 136 5.03 -10.06 8.36
CA ALA A 136 6.35 -10.62 8.59
C ALA A 136 6.86 -11.26 7.28
N MET A 137 8.03 -10.84 6.82
CA MET A 137 8.65 -11.30 5.59
C MET A 137 9.92 -12.10 5.90
N LYS A 138 10.28 -13.01 4.97
CA LYS A 138 11.53 -13.80 5.06
C LYS A 138 11.70 -14.50 6.42
N LEU A 139 10.62 -15.09 6.91
CA LEU A 139 10.69 -16.01 8.04
C LEU A 139 11.41 -17.28 7.56
N ILE A 140 12.64 -17.48 8.00
CA ILE A 140 13.40 -18.71 7.78
C ILE A 140 13.16 -19.58 9.00
N PHE A 141 12.58 -20.74 8.78
CA PHE A 141 12.41 -21.77 9.79
C PHE A 141 13.49 -22.84 9.59
#